data_314e91d1a27a4e6a88aa002114b67dcb
#
_entry.id   314e91d1a27a4e6a88aa002114b67dcb
#
_cell.length_a   1.000
_cell.length_b   1.000
_cell.length_c   1.000
_cell.angle_alpha   90.00
_cell.angle_beta   90.00
_cell.angle_gamma   90.00
#
_symmetry.space_group_name_H-M   'P 1'
#
loop_
_entity.id
_entity.type
_entity.pdbx_description
1 polymer ?
#
loop_
_entity_poly.entity_id
_entity_poly.type
_entity_poly.pdbx_seq_one_letter_code
_entity_poly.pdbx_strand_id
1 'polypeptide(L)'
;MKTYTFNVVVEPDEDRWHAYCPALHQQGAATWGNTRQEALKNIEDVVRLVMESMVEHDEPLPAPVRGEVEVTVEPRVAITV
;
A
#
# COMPACT_ATOMS: atom_id res chain seq x y z
N MET A 1 -6.64 10.57 14.84
CA MET A 1 -6.34 9.36 14.07
C MET A 1 -7.24 9.27 12.86
N LYS A 2 -6.67 9.00 11.70
CA LYS A 2 -7.41 8.77 10.48
C LYS A 2 -6.96 7.46 9.85
N THR A 3 -7.90 6.75 9.24
CA THR A 3 -7.60 5.52 8.53
C THR A 3 -7.64 5.78 7.03
N TYR A 4 -6.56 5.40 6.36
CA TYR A 4 -6.43 5.51 4.91
C TYR A 4 -6.45 4.11 4.32
N THR A 5 -7.23 3.93 3.26
CA THR A 5 -7.31 2.67 2.55
C THR A 5 -6.66 2.82 1.18
N PHE A 6 -5.73 1.93 0.88
CA PHE A 6 -4.99 1.94 -0.37
C PHE A 6 -5.24 0.68 -1.16
N ASN A 7 -5.42 0.82 -2.46
CA ASN A 7 -5.34 -0.31 -3.36
C ASN A 7 -3.87 -0.66 -3.57
N VAL A 8 -3.56 -1.93 -3.51
CA VAL A 8 -2.22 -2.45 -3.80
C VAL A 8 -2.31 -3.47 -4.91
N VAL A 9 -1.24 -3.60 -5.67
CA VAL A 9 -1.13 -4.61 -6.73
C VAL A 9 -0.16 -5.67 -6.25
N VAL A 10 -0.57 -6.94 -6.32
CA VAL A 10 0.27 -8.09 -5.98
C VAL A 10 0.26 -9.01 -7.18
N GLU A 11 1.41 -9.24 -7.80
CA GLU A 11 1.53 -9.99 -9.03
C GLU A 11 2.73 -10.94 -8.99
N PRO A 12 2.65 -12.08 -9.69
CA PRO A 12 3.80 -12.98 -9.78
C PRO A 12 4.95 -12.31 -10.54
N ASP A 13 6.17 -12.53 -10.06
CA ASP A 13 7.39 -12.04 -10.68
C ASP A 13 8.44 -13.15 -10.62
N GLU A 14 8.52 -13.95 -11.67
CA GLU A 14 9.35 -15.16 -11.74
C GLU A 14 8.99 -16.15 -10.64
N ASP A 15 9.91 -16.40 -9.70
CA ASP A 15 9.71 -17.34 -8.59
C ASP A 15 9.26 -16.68 -7.29
N ARG A 16 8.91 -15.39 -7.35
CA ARG A 16 8.47 -14.62 -6.19
C ARG A 16 7.27 -13.74 -6.57
N TRP A 17 6.78 -12.98 -5.62
CA TRP A 17 5.65 -12.07 -5.79
C TRP A 17 6.10 -10.63 -5.58
N HIS A 18 5.69 -9.76 -6.49
CA HIS A 18 5.92 -8.33 -6.41
C HIS A 18 4.65 -7.64 -5.90
N ALA A 19 4.81 -6.68 -5.00
CA ALA A 19 3.70 -5.88 -4.49
C ALA A 19 4.07 -4.40 -4.52
N TYR A 20 3.12 -3.57 -4.89
CA TYR A 20 3.32 -2.12 -4.88
C TYR A 20 2.01 -1.39 -4.64
N CYS A 21 2.12 -0.13 -4.19
CA CYS A 21 1.00 0.76 -3.96
C CYS A 21 1.05 1.91 -4.98
N PRO A 22 0.15 1.93 -5.99
CA PRO A 22 0.17 2.99 -7.01
C PRO A 22 0.04 4.40 -6.45
N ALA A 23 -0.78 4.58 -5.41
CA ALA A 23 -0.98 5.90 -4.79
C ALA A 23 0.29 6.47 -4.14
N LEU A 24 1.23 5.61 -3.77
CA LEU A 24 2.50 5.98 -3.13
C LEU A 24 3.70 5.62 -4.01
N HIS A 25 3.50 5.56 -5.31
CA HIS A 25 4.53 5.18 -6.26
C HIS A 25 5.76 6.11 -6.19
N GLN A 26 5.53 7.41 -6.06
CA GLN A 26 6.61 8.40 -5.98
C GLN A 26 7.43 8.26 -4.70
N GLN A 27 6.85 7.70 -3.66
CA GLN A 27 7.51 7.43 -2.39
C GLN A 27 8.24 6.07 -2.38
N GLY A 28 8.19 5.34 -3.47
CA GLY A 28 8.87 4.05 -3.59
C GLY A 28 8.18 2.90 -2.87
N ALA A 29 6.86 2.94 -2.72
CA ALA A 29 6.11 1.90 -2.02
C ALA A 29 6.00 0.63 -2.87
N ALA A 30 7.04 -0.19 -2.82
CA ALA A 30 7.13 -1.46 -3.53
C ALA A 30 7.95 -2.47 -2.72
N THR A 31 7.61 -3.73 -2.84
CA THR A 31 8.31 -4.82 -2.13
C THR A 31 8.06 -6.16 -2.82
N TRP A 32 8.65 -7.22 -2.28
CA TRP A 32 8.51 -8.59 -2.75
C TRP A 32 8.22 -9.53 -1.61
N GLY A 33 7.76 -10.73 -1.93
CA GLY A 33 7.60 -11.84 -1.01
C GLY A 33 7.73 -13.17 -1.74
N ASN A 34 7.96 -14.23 -1.00
CA ASN A 34 8.05 -15.58 -1.57
C ASN A 34 6.67 -16.16 -1.89
N THR A 35 5.64 -15.65 -1.24
CA THR A 35 4.25 -16.00 -1.47
C THR A 35 3.42 -14.74 -1.68
N ARG A 36 2.22 -14.90 -2.25
CA ARG A 36 1.29 -13.80 -2.40
C ARG A 36 0.96 -13.16 -1.04
N GLN A 37 0.71 -13.97 -0.03
CA GLN A 37 0.38 -13.49 1.32
C GLN A 37 1.54 -12.74 1.96
N GLU A 38 2.76 -13.23 1.77
CA GLU A 38 3.96 -12.58 2.28
C GLU A 38 4.16 -11.21 1.60
N ALA A 39 4.02 -11.15 0.28
CA ALA A 39 4.12 -9.89 -0.46
C ALA A 39 3.07 -8.88 -0.01
N LEU A 40 1.84 -9.34 0.23
CA LEU A 40 0.75 -8.49 0.71
C LEU A 40 1.05 -7.93 2.11
N LYS A 41 1.55 -8.76 3.01
CA LYS A 41 1.95 -8.31 4.34
C LYS A 41 3.10 -7.31 4.26
N ASN A 42 4.09 -7.59 3.41
CA ASN A 42 5.24 -6.73 3.26
C ASN A 42 4.86 -5.36 2.70
N ILE A 43 3.95 -5.29 1.72
CA ILE A 43 3.51 -4.00 1.19
C ILE A 43 2.69 -3.22 2.22
N GLU A 44 1.91 -3.89 3.06
CA GLU A 44 1.21 -3.24 4.16
C GLU A 44 2.21 -2.55 5.09
N ASP A 45 3.28 -3.22 5.46
CA ASP A 45 4.33 -2.66 6.32
C ASP A 45 5.04 -1.48 5.64
N VAL A 46 5.33 -1.59 4.34
CA VAL A 46 5.96 -0.51 3.57
C VAL A 46 5.05 0.72 3.52
N VAL A 47 3.77 0.53 3.22
CA VAL A 47 2.79 1.64 3.17
C VAL A 47 2.70 2.32 4.54
N ARG A 48 2.66 1.54 5.62
CA ARG A 48 2.63 2.09 6.98
C ARG A 48 3.86 2.95 7.27
N LEU A 49 5.06 2.46 6.94
CA LEU A 49 6.31 3.21 7.14
C LEU A 49 6.34 4.50 6.31
N VAL A 50 5.90 4.44 5.07
CA VAL A 50 5.82 5.62 4.21
C VAL A 50 4.85 6.65 4.80
N MET A 51 3.67 6.22 5.24
CA MET A 51 2.67 7.11 5.83
C MET A 51 3.17 7.74 7.12
N GLU A 52 3.81 6.96 7.99
CA GLU A 52 4.40 7.47 9.23
C GLU A 52 5.49 8.51 8.94
N SER A 53 6.33 8.25 7.94
CA SER A 53 7.36 9.19 7.53
C SER A 53 6.76 10.49 6.99
N MET A 54 5.70 10.41 6.19
CA MET A 54 5.02 11.59 5.66
C MET A 54 4.39 12.43 6.77
N VAL A 55 3.77 11.79 7.75
CA VAL A 55 3.22 12.48 8.92
C VAL A 55 4.33 13.17 9.72
N GLU A 56 5.42 12.47 9.97
CA GLU A 56 6.56 13.01 10.72
C GLU A 56 7.20 14.22 10.04
N HIS A 57 7.27 14.22 8.72
CA HIS A 57 7.87 15.31 7.94
C HIS A 57 6.85 16.36 7.47
N ASP A 58 5.62 16.28 7.94
CA ASP A 58 4.54 17.21 7.59
C ASP A 58 4.26 17.25 6.08
N GLU A 59 4.49 16.16 5.39
CA GLU A 59 4.23 16.05 3.96
C GLU A 59 2.73 15.87 3.69
N PRO A 60 2.21 16.39 2.56
CA PRO A 60 0.81 16.17 2.20
C PRO A 60 0.50 14.70 2.03
N LEU A 61 -0.51 14.21 2.75
CA LEU A 61 -0.99 12.84 2.60
C LEU A 61 -1.90 12.73 1.38
N PRO A 62 -1.94 11.56 0.72
CA PRO A 62 -2.92 11.34 -0.34
C PRO A 62 -4.33 11.47 0.20
N ALA A 63 -5.24 11.97 -0.62
CA ALA A 63 -6.64 12.10 -0.21
C ALA A 63 -7.21 10.71 0.13
N PRO A 64 -7.94 10.56 1.25
CA PRO A 64 -8.61 9.30 1.55
C PRO A 64 -9.56 8.93 0.41
N VAL A 65 -9.53 7.67 0.01
CA VAL A 65 -10.48 7.18 -0.98
C VAL A 65 -11.87 7.21 -0.35
N ARG A 66 -12.71 8.11 -0.82
CA ARG A 66 -14.07 8.22 -0.34
C ARG A 66 -14.95 7.24 -1.10
N GLY A 67 -15.52 6.30 -0.40
CA GLY A 67 -16.88 5.75 -0.53
C GLY A 67 -17.36 5.33 -1.91
N GLU A 68 -16.56 5.32 -2.94
CA GLU A 68 -16.96 4.71 -4.18
C GLU A 68 -16.75 3.20 -4.06
N VAL A 69 -17.83 2.46 -4.21
CA VAL A 69 -17.77 1.01 -4.26
C VAL A 69 -17.09 0.63 -5.57
N GLU A 70 -15.78 0.65 -5.59
CA GLU A 70 -15.07 0.02 -6.68
C GLU A 70 -14.99 -1.48 -6.41
N VAL A 71 -15.61 -2.25 -7.28
CA VAL A 71 -15.39 -3.69 -7.31
C VAL A 71 -14.03 -3.91 -7.94
N THR A 72 -12.99 -3.78 -7.13
CA THR A 72 -11.64 -4.09 -7.60
C THR A 72 -11.26 -5.49 -7.15
N VAL A 73 -10.62 -6.24 -8.03
CA VAL A 73 -9.97 -7.51 -7.70
C VAL A 73 -8.63 -7.30 -6.98
N GLU A 74 -8.22 -6.06 -6.80
CA GLU A 74 -6.97 -5.70 -6.14
C GLU A 74 -7.13 -5.75 -4.63
N PRO A 75 -6.15 -6.31 -3.90
CA PRO A 75 -6.19 -6.26 -2.45
C PRO A 75 -6.07 -4.82 -1.95
N ARG A 76 -6.61 -4.58 -0.76
CA ARG A 76 -6.55 -3.27 -0.10
C ARG A 76 -5.86 -3.40 1.24
N VAL A 77 -5.13 -2.36 1.59
CA VAL A 77 -4.54 -2.22 2.93
C VAL A 77 -5.11 -0.98 3.60
N ALA A 78 -5.43 -1.10 4.88
CA ALA A 78 -5.94 0.02 5.69
C ALA A 78 -4.85 0.41 6.70
N ILE A 79 -4.46 1.68 6.66
CA ILE A 79 -3.41 2.21 7.54
C ILE A 79 -4.00 3.33 8.38
N THR A 80 -3.88 3.21 9.68
CA THR A 80 -4.32 4.23 10.63
C THR A 80 -3.12 5.02 11.13
N VAL A 81 -3.17 6.30 10.95
CA VAL A 81 -2.12 7.24 11.41
C VAL A 81 -2.72 8.43 12.12
#